data_7d7c1a21093517a2cdf485e7cf06613f
#
_entry.id   7d7c1a21093517a2cdf485e7cf06613f
#
_cell.length_a   1.000
_cell.length_b   1.000
_cell.length_c   1.000
_cell.angle_alpha   90.00
_cell.angle_beta   90.00
_cell.angle_gamma   90.00
#
_symmetry.space_group_name_H-M   'P 1'
#
loop_
_entity.id
_entity.type
_entity.pdbx_description
1 polymer ?
#
loop_
_entity_poly.entity_id
_entity_poly.type
_entity_poly.pdbx_seq_one_letter_code
_entity_poly.pdbx_strand_id
1 'polypeptide(L)'
;REYCNMGLTLDEAAEVMFEGAKISDFALPEFDTTIGLLGYVYNVYDPFISMNIIQKLRELKVNVITFDMLDLRDLHKYRDECTRPIFWTFPDKLYQAASVMIKDLDVQGIIHITAFGCGPDSVVGKEIEHDFADSGVPFMTLRIDEHTGESHLQTRIEAFTDMIKRKIRKVNEVIK
;
A
#
# COMPACT_ATOMS: atom_id res chain seq x y z
N ARG A 1 -10.46 13.97 1.67
CA ARG A 1 -9.06 13.94 2.09
C ARG A 1 -8.89 14.04 3.61
N GLU A 2 -9.61 14.90 4.27
CA GLU A 2 -9.58 15.01 5.74
C GLU A 2 -9.86 13.65 6.40
N TYR A 3 -10.89 12.94 5.94
CA TYR A 3 -11.20 11.59 6.42
C TYR A 3 -10.12 10.55 6.09
N CYS A 4 -9.50 10.64 4.91
CA CYS A 4 -8.38 9.76 4.57
C CYS A 4 -7.19 9.99 5.51
N ASN A 5 -6.88 11.24 5.86
CA ASN A 5 -5.85 11.55 6.85
C ASN A 5 -6.19 11.02 8.27
N MET A 6 -7.44 10.66 8.53
CA MET A 6 -7.88 9.98 9.76
C MET A 6 -7.80 8.45 9.66
N GLY A 7 -7.23 7.93 8.58
CA GLY A 7 -7.01 6.50 8.36
C GLY A 7 -8.12 5.77 7.60
N LEU A 8 -9.11 6.49 7.07
CA LEU A 8 -10.12 5.88 6.21
C LEU A 8 -9.60 5.74 4.78
N THR A 9 -9.97 4.66 4.12
CA THR A 9 -9.75 4.51 2.67
C THR A 9 -10.57 5.55 1.89
N LEU A 10 -10.26 5.74 0.62
CA LEU A 10 -11.00 6.68 -0.23
C LEU A 10 -12.49 6.35 -0.29
N ASP A 11 -12.83 5.05 -0.40
CA ASP A 11 -14.22 4.58 -0.46
C ASP A 11 -14.94 4.80 0.87
N GLU A 12 -14.35 4.45 2.00
CA GLU A 12 -14.88 4.71 3.34
C GLU A 12 -15.09 6.21 3.60
N ALA A 13 -14.15 7.05 3.16
CA ALA A 13 -14.29 8.49 3.23
C ALA A 13 -15.47 9.01 2.37
N ALA A 14 -15.71 8.39 1.20
CA ALA A 14 -16.84 8.72 0.34
C ALA A 14 -18.18 8.31 0.99
N GLU A 15 -18.26 7.14 1.60
CA GLU A 15 -19.45 6.67 2.33
C GLU A 15 -19.79 7.62 3.49
N VAL A 16 -18.80 8.07 4.25
CA VAL A 16 -19.02 9.09 5.32
C VAL A 16 -19.54 10.39 4.75
N MET A 17 -18.99 10.85 3.62
CA MET A 17 -19.35 12.16 3.03
C MET A 17 -20.71 12.17 2.33
N PHE A 18 -21.05 11.10 1.63
CA PHE A 18 -22.18 11.09 0.69
C PHE A 18 -23.31 10.17 1.11
N GLU A 19 -23.05 9.13 1.88
CA GLU A 19 -24.02 8.12 2.26
C GLU A 19 -24.44 8.19 3.74
N GLY A 20 -23.79 9.07 4.51
CA GLY A 20 -24.12 9.31 5.91
C GLY A 20 -23.61 8.25 6.89
N ALA A 21 -22.65 7.43 6.47
CA ALA A 21 -21.94 6.51 7.36
C ALA A 21 -21.17 7.29 8.44
N LYS A 22 -20.93 6.68 9.58
CA LYS A 22 -20.14 7.28 10.66
C LYS A 22 -18.71 6.76 10.59
N ILE A 23 -17.74 7.60 10.95
CA ILE A 23 -16.32 7.21 11.05
C ILE A 23 -16.15 5.96 11.94
N SER A 24 -16.95 5.85 13.02
CA SER A 24 -16.93 4.70 13.93
C SER A 24 -17.28 3.38 13.27
N ASP A 25 -18.00 3.40 12.15
CA ASP A 25 -18.44 2.20 11.45
C ASP A 25 -17.27 1.53 10.71
N PHE A 26 -16.20 2.28 10.47
CA PHE A 26 -14.95 1.83 9.85
C PHE A 26 -13.79 1.67 10.84
N ALA A 27 -14.06 1.79 12.14
CA ALA A 27 -13.04 1.59 13.17
C ALA A 27 -12.54 0.15 13.15
N LEU A 28 -11.26 -0.03 12.86
CA LEU A 28 -10.59 -1.32 12.89
C LEU A 28 -9.76 -1.46 14.15
N PRO A 29 -9.62 -2.69 14.69
CA PRO A 29 -8.63 -2.93 15.72
C PRO A 29 -7.22 -2.65 15.17
N GLU A 30 -6.34 -2.12 16.02
CA GLU A 30 -4.94 -1.92 15.67
C GLU A 30 -4.21 -3.28 15.65
N PHE A 31 -3.43 -3.51 14.61
CA PHE A 31 -2.65 -4.73 14.44
C PHE A 31 -1.14 -4.42 14.51
N ASP A 32 -0.34 -5.41 14.89
CA ASP A 32 1.13 -5.28 14.99
C ASP A 32 1.85 -5.20 13.62
N THR A 33 1.13 -5.38 12.54
CA THR A 33 1.68 -5.40 11.18
C THR A 33 1.00 -4.35 10.33
N THR A 34 1.78 -3.46 9.73
CA THR A 34 1.30 -2.44 8.81
C THR A 34 1.93 -2.64 7.43
N ILE A 35 1.12 -2.66 6.38
CA ILE A 35 1.55 -2.78 4.99
C ILE A 35 1.12 -1.54 4.22
N GLY A 36 2.07 -0.93 3.51
CA GLY A 36 1.80 0.10 2.52
C GLY A 36 1.25 -0.52 1.24
N LEU A 37 0.10 -0.04 0.77
CA LEU A 37 -0.50 -0.46 -0.48
C LEU A 37 -0.41 0.66 -1.51
N LEU A 38 0.38 0.43 -2.55
CA LEU A 38 0.60 1.35 -3.66
C LEU A 38 -0.08 0.84 -4.93
N GLY A 39 -0.60 1.74 -5.72
CA GLY A 39 -1.20 1.44 -7.02
C GLY A 39 -2.05 2.60 -7.51
N TYR A 40 -2.45 2.53 -8.77
CA TYR A 40 -3.44 3.46 -9.29
C TYR A 40 -4.77 3.29 -8.57
N VAL A 41 -5.55 4.37 -8.47
CA VAL A 41 -6.84 4.41 -7.75
C VAL A 41 -7.73 3.24 -8.14
N TYR A 42 -7.88 2.96 -9.44
CA TYR A 42 -8.70 1.85 -9.92
C TYR A 42 -8.13 0.47 -9.58
N ASN A 43 -6.80 0.32 -9.51
CA ASN A 43 -6.16 -0.93 -9.10
C ASN A 43 -6.32 -1.23 -7.62
N VAL A 44 -6.49 -0.20 -6.79
CA VAL A 44 -6.60 -0.32 -5.33
C VAL A 44 -8.05 -0.44 -4.89
N TYR A 45 -8.93 0.39 -5.44
CA TYR A 45 -10.28 0.60 -4.91
C TYR A 45 -11.40 -0.05 -5.71
N ASP A 46 -11.23 -0.31 -7.02
CA ASP A 46 -12.26 -1.05 -7.75
C ASP A 46 -12.32 -2.52 -7.24
N PRO A 47 -13.43 -2.98 -6.66
CA PRO A 47 -13.51 -4.30 -6.03
C PRO A 47 -13.29 -5.45 -7.01
N PHE A 48 -13.66 -5.26 -8.28
CA PHE A 48 -13.49 -6.27 -9.30
C PHE A 48 -12.02 -6.35 -9.74
N ILE A 49 -11.38 -5.21 -9.99
CA ILE A 49 -9.97 -5.13 -10.43
C ILE A 49 -9.04 -5.54 -9.30
N SER A 50 -9.22 -4.97 -8.11
CA SER A 50 -8.38 -5.23 -6.93
C SER A 50 -8.63 -6.58 -6.28
N MET A 51 -9.73 -7.27 -6.65
CA MET A 51 -10.20 -8.48 -5.97
C MET A 51 -10.33 -8.28 -4.45
N ASN A 52 -10.79 -7.10 -4.04
CA ASN A 52 -10.96 -6.70 -2.64
C ASN A 52 -9.68 -6.79 -1.79
N ILE A 53 -8.53 -6.41 -2.34
CA ILE A 53 -7.21 -6.57 -1.70
C ILE A 53 -7.15 -5.94 -0.30
N ILE A 54 -7.76 -4.77 -0.09
CA ILE A 54 -7.76 -4.08 1.22
C ILE A 54 -8.48 -4.95 2.26
N GLN A 55 -9.68 -5.47 1.92
CA GLN A 55 -10.43 -6.34 2.82
C GLN A 55 -9.65 -7.61 3.14
N LYS A 56 -9.04 -8.26 2.14
CA LYS A 56 -8.22 -9.46 2.33
C LYS A 56 -7.04 -9.24 3.27
N LEU A 57 -6.37 -8.10 3.16
CA LEU A 57 -5.27 -7.74 4.09
C LEU A 57 -5.79 -7.51 5.51
N ARG A 58 -6.95 -6.86 5.67
CA ARG A 58 -7.59 -6.65 6.97
C ARG A 58 -8.02 -7.97 7.62
N GLU A 59 -8.56 -8.91 6.85
CA GLU A 59 -8.90 -10.28 7.32
C GLU A 59 -7.66 -11.03 7.80
N LEU A 60 -6.51 -10.78 7.18
CA LEU A 60 -5.20 -11.27 7.64
C LEU A 60 -4.65 -10.50 8.85
N LYS A 61 -5.41 -9.59 9.46
CA LYS A 61 -5.00 -8.76 10.61
C LYS A 61 -3.77 -7.90 10.28
N VAL A 62 -3.91 -7.09 9.25
CA VAL A 62 -2.90 -6.14 8.77
C VAL A 62 -3.53 -4.76 8.71
N ASN A 63 -2.85 -3.76 9.25
CA ASN A 63 -3.17 -2.36 8.99
C ASN A 63 -2.73 -2.04 7.56
N VAL A 64 -3.60 -1.38 6.80
CA VAL A 64 -3.31 -0.99 5.42
C VAL A 64 -3.21 0.53 5.34
N ILE A 65 -2.12 1.02 4.81
CA ILE A 65 -1.92 2.45 4.50
C ILE A 65 -1.86 2.60 2.99
N THR A 66 -2.75 3.41 2.43
CA THR A 66 -2.77 3.75 1.01
C THR A 66 -2.18 5.14 0.77
N PHE A 67 -1.80 5.46 -0.47
CA PHE A 67 -1.16 6.75 -0.81
C PHE A 67 -2.06 7.97 -0.53
N ASP A 68 -3.37 7.82 -0.58
CA ASP A 68 -4.36 8.87 -0.36
C ASP A 68 -4.59 9.19 1.13
N MET A 69 -4.17 8.31 2.03
CA MET A 69 -4.15 8.56 3.48
C MET A 69 -3.02 9.51 3.89
N LEU A 70 -2.01 9.72 3.03
CA LEU A 70 -0.84 10.53 3.34
C LEU A 70 -1.10 12.02 3.09
N ASP A 71 -0.53 12.89 3.94
CA ASP A 71 -0.61 14.34 3.74
C ASP A 71 0.22 14.75 2.51
N LEU A 72 -0.26 15.72 1.74
CA LEU A 72 0.45 16.26 0.59
C LEU A 72 1.81 16.87 0.97
N ARG A 73 1.90 17.46 2.16
CA ARG A 73 3.16 18.05 2.64
C ARG A 73 4.22 17.00 2.87
N ASP A 74 3.82 15.85 3.41
CA ASP A 74 4.73 14.73 3.64
C ASP A 74 5.18 14.10 2.31
N LEU A 75 4.27 13.97 1.35
CA LEU A 75 4.62 13.51 0.01
C LEU A 75 5.65 14.45 -0.65
N HIS A 76 5.43 15.76 -0.61
CA HIS A 76 6.32 16.75 -1.24
C HIS A 76 7.73 16.78 -0.65
N LYS A 77 7.91 16.33 0.59
CA LYS A 77 9.22 16.20 1.24
C LYS A 77 10.18 15.31 0.43
N TYR A 78 9.64 14.33 -0.28
CA TYR A 78 10.41 13.33 -1.03
C TYR A 78 10.36 13.50 -2.56
N ARG A 79 9.89 14.66 -3.04
CA ARG A 79 9.63 14.91 -4.46
C ARG A 79 10.87 14.73 -5.36
N ASP A 80 12.03 15.13 -4.89
CA ASP A 80 13.27 15.17 -5.69
C ASP A 80 14.26 14.06 -5.28
N GLU A 81 13.80 13.04 -4.55
CA GLU A 81 14.68 11.98 -4.05
C GLU A 81 14.82 10.77 -4.98
N CYS A 82 13.95 10.63 -5.97
CA CYS A 82 14.06 9.51 -6.89
C CYS A 82 15.39 9.57 -7.67
N THR A 83 16.11 8.46 -7.70
CA THR A 83 17.39 8.34 -8.42
C THR A 83 17.24 8.71 -9.89
N ARG A 84 16.09 8.42 -10.50
CA ARG A 84 15.75 8.79 -11.86
C ARG A 84 14.48 9.62 -11.88
N PRO A 85 14.46 10.80 -12.55
CA PRO A 85 13.28 11.64 -12.63
C PRO A 85 12.08 10.89 -13.21
N ILE A 86 10.97 10.86 -12.46
CA ILE A 86 9.72 10.25 -12.91
C ILE A 86 8.92 11.31 -13.67
N PHE A 87 8.70 11.06 -14.97
CA PHE A 87 8.03 12.02 -15.85
C PHE A 87 6.53 12.16 -15.55
N TRP A 88 5.88 11.09 -15.10
CA TRP A 88 4.43 11.07 -14.90
C TRP A 88 4.05 11.48 -13.48
N THR A 89 3.13 12.42 -13.35
CA THR A 89 2.71 13.00 -12.06
C THR A 89 2.16 11.96 -11.08
N PHE A 90 1.38 10.98 -11.53
CA PHE A 90 0.81 10.01 -10.61
C PHE A 90 1.83 8.95 -10.15
N PRO A 91 2.63 8.33 -11.03
CA PRO A 91 3.76 7.51 -10.63
C PRO A 91 4.75 8.20 -9.69
N ASP A 92 5.05 9.48 -9.91
CA ASP A 92 5.88 10.28 -9.02
C ASP A 92 5.27 10.38 -7.60
N LYS A 93 3.95 10.57 -7.49
CA LYS A 93 3.25 10.53 -6.21
C LYS A 93 3.32 9.16 -5.54
N LEU A 94 3.28 8.06 -6.29
CA LEU A 94 3.45 6.72 -5.72
C LEU A 94 4.86 6.51 -5.17
N TYR A 95 5.88 7.04 -5.83
CA TYR A 95 7.24 7.01 -5.32
C TYR A 95 7.38 7.82 -4.02
N GLN A 96 6.84 9.04 -3.99
CA GLN A 96 6.80 9.88 -2.79
C GLN A 96 6.06 9.16 -1.65
N ALA A 97 4.93 8.51 -1.95
CA ALA A 97 4.18 7.74 -0.96
C ALA A 97 4.99 6.55 -0.40
N ALA A 98 5.71 5.82 -1.25
CA ALA A 98 6.62 4.77 -0.81
C ALA A 98 7.70 5.32 0.12
N SER A 99 8.27 6.48 -0.22
CA SER A 99 9.29 7.13 0.61
C SER A 99 8.76 7.49 2.00
N VAL A 100 7.57 8.09 2.10
CA VAL A 100 6.92 8.40 3.38
C VAL A 100 6.65 7.12 4.17
N MET A 101 6.06 6.10 3.53
CA MET A 101 5.72 4.83 4.18
C MET A 101 6.95 4.15 4.76
N ILE A 102 8.06 4.12 4.03
CA ILE A 102 9.29 3.43 4.44
C ILE A 102 10.08 4.23 5.47
N LYS A 103 10.18 5.55 5.30
CA LYS A 103 11.10 6.39 6.09
C LYS A 103 10.44 7.03 7.30
N ASP A 104 9.15 7.37 7.21
CA ASP A 104 8.45 8.13 8.25
C ASP A 104 7.40 7.30 9.02
N LEU A 105 6.79 6.26 8.39
CA LEU A 105 5.70 5.49 9.00
C LEU A 105 6.08 4.06 9.42
N ASP A 106 7.35 3.69 9.22
CA ASP A 106 7.89 2.38 9.63
C ASP A 106 6.99 1.19 9.22
N VAL A 107 6.50 1.19 7.97
CA VAL A 107 5.73 0.06 7.46
C VAL A 107 6.60 -1.19 7.38
N GLN A 108 6.02 -2.35 7.66
CA GLN A 108 6.75 -3.61 7.68
C GLN A 108 6.81 -4.30 6.31
N GLY A 109 6.11 -3.77 5.32
CA GLY A 109 6.16 -4.23 3.94
C GLY A 109 5.39 -3.32 2.99
N ILE A 110 5.68 -3.41 1.71
CA ILE A 110 4.96 -2.70 0.65
C ILE A 110 4.42 -3.68 -0.38
N ILE A 111 3.17 -3.52 -0.75
CA ILE A 111 2.55 -4.17 -1.89
C ILE A 111 2.27 -3.11 -2.95
N HIS A 112 2.80 -3.31 -4.16
CA HIS A 112 2.48 -2.50 -5.34
C HIS A 112 1.58 -3.30 -6.27
N ILE A 113 0.30 -2.90 -6.37
CA ILE A 113 -0.67 -3.50 -7.29
C ILE A 113 -0.72 -2.71 -8.59
N THR A 114 -0.42 -3.37 -9.70
CA THR A 114 -0.25 -2.74 -11.02
C THR A 114 -0.95 -3.54 -12.11
N ALA A 115 -1.53 -2.85 -13.09
CA ALA A 115 -2.10 -3.50 -14.25
C ALA A 115 -0.99 -4.01 -15.19
N PHE A 116 -1.12 -5.24 -15.68
CA PHE A 116 -0.21 -5.80 -16.68
C PHE A 116 -0.15 -4.88 -17.91
N GLY A 117 1.05 -4.58 -18.38
CA GLY A 117 1.26 -3.71 -19.54
C GLY A 117 1.18 -2.19 -19.27
N CYS A 118 0.92 -1.75 -18.04
CA CYS A 118 1.01 -0.33 -17.68
C CYS A 118 2.47 0.10 -17.60
N GLY A 119 2.97 0.80 -18.62
CA GLY A 119 4.37 1.24 -18.70
C GLY A 119 4.79 2.16 -17.56
N PRO A 120 4.12 3.31 -17.34
CA PRO A 120 4.48 4.26 -16.29
C PRO A 120 4.49 3.64 -14.89
N ASP A 121 3.48 2.82 -14.58
CA ASP A 121 3.34 2.17 -13.28
C ASP A 121 4.41 1.07 -13.07
N SER A 122 4.74 0.33 -14.13
CA SER A 122 5.81 -0.66 -14.08
C SER A 122 7.20 -0.03 -13.87
N VAL A 123 7.44 1.15 -14.44
CA VAL A 123 8.69 1.90 -14.24
C VAL A 123 8.80 2.35 -12.79
N VAL A 124 7.79 3.01 -12.24
CA VAL A 124 7.86 3.48 -10.85
C VAL A 124 7.99 2.34 -9.86
N GLY A 125 7.29 1.22 -10.09
CA GLY A 125 7.43 0.04 -9.25
C GLY A 125 8.87 -0.48 -9.20
N LYS A 126 9.59 -0.41 -10.32
CA LYS A 126 11.01 -0.80 -10.38
C LYS A 126 11.95 0.21 -9.74
N GLU A 127 11.68 1.51 -9.89
CA GLU A 127 12.47 2.54 -9.19
C GLU A 127 12.29 2.42 -7.66
N ILE A 128 11.07 2.20 -7.17
CA ILE A 128 10.83 1.96 -5.74
C ILE A 128 11.58 0.71 -5.26
N GLU A 129 11.43 -0.41 -5.95
CA GLU A 129 12.11 -1.66 -5.61
C GLU A 129 13.64 -1.50 -5.55
N HIS A 130 14.21 -0.74 -6.49
CA HIS A 130 15.64 -0.47 -6.57
C HIS A 130 16.12 0.48 -5.47
N ASP A 131 15.49 1.65 -5.33
CA ASP A 131 15.95 2.71 -4.43
C ASP A 131 15.77 2.35 -2.95
N PHE A 132 14.82 1.45 -2.65
CA PHE A 132 14.57 0.98 -1.28
C PHE A 132 15.04 -0.45 -1.02
N ALA A 133 15.85 -1.05 -1.90
CA ALA A 133 16.36 -2.42 -1.72
C ALA A 133 17.08 -2.63 -0.38
N ASP A 134 17.84 -1.64 0.06
CA ASP A 134 18.62 -1.68 1.30
C ASP A 134 17.84 -1.22 2.54
N SER A 135 16.59 -0.80 2.40
CA SER A 135 15.75 -0.37 3.53
C SER A 135 15.42 -1.51 4.50
N GLY A 136 15.53 -2.73 4.04
CA GLY A 136 15.08 -3.91 4.78
C GLY A 136 13.57 -4.11 4.80
N VAL A 137 12.78 -3.22 4.16
CA VAL A 137 11.33 -3.35 4.01
C VAL A 137 11.03 -4.23 2.79
N PRO A 138 10.38 -5.40 2.97
CA PRO A 138 9.99 -6.25 1.86
C PRO A 138 9.06 -5.53 0.88
N PHE A 139 9.30 -5.73 -0.41
CA PHE A 139 8.50 -5.17 -1.49
C PHE A 139 7.92 -6.29 -2.37
N MET A 140 6.63 -6.26 -2.64
CA MET A 140 5.97 -7.22 -3.52
C MET A 140 5.17 -6.51 -4.61
N THR A 141 5.46 -6.83 -5.87
CA THR A 141 4.64 -6.38 -7.01
C THR A 141 3.58 -7.42 -7.35
N LEU A 142 2.31 -7.02 -7.31
CA LEU A 142 1.16 -7.78 -7.79
C LEU A 142 0.76 -7.24 -9.16
N ARG A 143 1.04 -8.00 -10.23
CA ARG A 143 0.55 -7.68 -11.58
C ARG A 143 -0.77 -8.36 -11.80
N ILE A 144 -1.77 -7.58 -12.20
CA ILE A 144 -3.13 -8.05 -12.49
C ILE A 144 -3.48 -7.82 -13.95
N ASP A 145 -4.18 -8.78 -14.51
CA ASP A 145 -4.75 -8.77 -15.85
C ASP A 145 -6.07 -9.53 -15.85
N GLU A 146 -6.71 -9.65 -17.02
CA GLU A 146 -7.98 -10.36 -17.19
C GLU A 146 -7.90 -11.87 -16.92
N HIS A 147 -6.70 -12.43 -16.81
CA HIS A 147 -6.46 -13.84 -16.52
C HIS A 147 -6.05 -14.08 -15.06
N THR A 148 -5.83 -13.02 -14.31
CA THR A 148 -5.40 -13.14 -12.90
C THR A 148 -6.53 -13.68 -12.05
N GLY A 149 -6.35 -14.89 -11.54
CA GLY A 149 -7.34 -15.54 -10.65
C GLY A 149 -7.23 -15.03 -9.21
N GLU A 150 -8.37 -14.88 -8.57
CA GLU A 150 -8.47 -14.44 -7.17
C GLU A 150 -7.66 -15.33 -6.21
N SER A 151 -7.71 -16.65 -6.38
CA SER A 151 -6.95 -17.60 -5.56
C SER A 151 -5.44 -17.41 -5.66
N HIS A 152 -4.94 -17.03 -6.85
CA HIS A 152 -3.52 -16.74 -7.04
C HIS A 152 -3.11 -15.47 -6.29
N LEU A 153 -3.91 -14.41 -6.36
CA LEU A 153 -3.68 -13.18 -5.61
C LEU A 153 -3.73 -13.44 -4.10
N GLN A 154 -4.74 -14.16 -3.63
CA GLN A 154 -4.91 -14.53 -2.22
C GLN A 154 -3.67 -15.26 -1.68
N THR A 155 -3.21 -16.30 -2.36
CA THR A 155 -2.03 -17.08 -1.95
C THR A 155 -0.77 -16.20 -1.83
N ARG A 156 -0.58 -15.25 -2.75
CA ARG A 156 0.57 -14.34 -2.70
C ARG A 156 0.50 -13.37 -1.54
N ILE A 157 -0.68 -12.80 -1.26
CA ILE A 157 -0.90 -11.90 -0.13
C ILE A 157 -0.67 -12.63 1.20
N GLU A 158 -1.21 -13.84 1.34
CA GLU A 158 -1.01 -14.68 2.53
C GLU A 158 0.45 -14.99 2.76
N ALA A 159 1.16 -15.46 1.73
CA ALA A 159 2.58 -15.79 1.82
C ALA A 159 3.44 -14.57 2.19
N PHE A 160 3.15 -13.41 1.60
CA PHE A 160 3.87 -12.17 1.89
C PHE A 160 3.61 -11.69 3.33
N THR A 161 2.35 -11.70 3.76
CA THR A 161 1.96 -11.33 5.12
C THR A 161 2.59 -12.26 6.17
N ASP A 162 2.58 -13.57 5.93
CA ASP A 162 3.21 -14.56 6.79
C ASP A 162 4.73 -14.35 6.91
N MET A 163 5.39 -14.07 5.80
CA MET A 163 6.82 -13.77 5.80
C MET A 163 7.13 -12.56 6.69
N ILE A 164 6.37 -11.48 6.57
CA ILE A 164 6.52 -10.27 7.38
C ILE A 164 6.29 -10.58 8.87
N LYS A 165 5.20 -11.25 9.21
CA LYS A 165 4.87 -11.60 10.60
C LYS A 165 5.93 -12.50 11.25
N ARG A 166 6.52 -13.41 10.48
CA ARG A 166 7.65 -14.25 10.97
C ARG A 166 8.91 -13.42 11.20
N LYS A 167 9.18 -12.42 10.36
CA LYS A 167 10.31 -11.49 10.54
C LYS A 167 10.15 -10.69 11.83
N ILE A 168 8.97 -10.11 12.07
CA ILE A 168 8.66 -9.35 13.30
C ILE A 168 8.84 -10.22 14.53
N ARG A 169 8.30 -11.45 14.55
CA ARG A 169 8.44 -12.37 15.69
C ARG A 169 9.90 -12.68 16.01
N LYS A 170 10.72 -12.96 15.00
CA LYS A 170 12.15 -13.24 15.21
C LYS A 170 12.89 -12.04 15.81
N VAL A 171 12.58 -10.82 15.38
CA VAL A 171 13.18 -9.61 15.94
C VAL A 171 12.80 -9.46 17.42
N ASN A 172 11.55 -9.66 17.75
CA ASN A 172 11.04 -9.55 19.12
C ASN A 172 11.58 -10.65 20.05
N GLU A 173 11.95 -11.83 19.53
CA GLU A 173 12.59 -12.91 20.29
C GLU A 173 14.07 -12.63 20.60
N VAL A 174 14.75 -11.87 19.74
CA VAL A 174 16.17 -11.50 19.93
C VAL A 174 16.35 -10.34 20.91
N ILE A 175 15.32 -9.49 21.06
CA ILE A 175 15.35 -8.32 21.97
C ILE A 175 15.00 -8.69 23.42
N LYS A 176 14.43 -9.86 23.64
CA LYS A 176 14.14 -10.41 24.98
C LYS A 176 15.31 -11.22 25.53
#